data_a0b64dbd500f0d6ea6257317f8d26a8b
#
_entry.id   a0b64dbd500f0d6ea6257317f8d26a8b
#
_cell.length_a   1.000
_cell.length_b   1.000
_cell.length_c   1.000
_cell.angle_alpha   90.00
_cell.angle_beta   90.00
_cell.angle_gamma   90.00
#
_symmetry.space_group_name_H-M   'P 1'
#
loop_
_entity.id
_entity.type
_entity.pdbx_description
1 polymer ?
#
loop_
_entity_poly.entity_id
_entity_poly.type
_entity_poly.pdbx_seq_one_letter_code
_entity_poly.pdbx_strand_id
1 'polypeptide(L)'
;MSGSADQPPVRQLFDRVAIVDLTLQMVRCVDQLQWDDLRACFADDLVVDYDHVLGNEPTEVSADEFVEHWRETVSGFEATHHLLTNHRVDVDDDEAVCTAYFQAQHFYPEKCGDSLWTLGGHYRFGLGRTEDGWQIEELIMTGLWADGNQFLLERADERSMADRETLDLVE
;
A
#
# COMPACT_ATOMS: atom_id res chain seq x y z
N MET A 1 -17.86 -18.13 24.00
CA MET A 1 -17.70 -19.03 22.87
C MET A 1 -18.80 -18.67 21.87
N SER A 2 -18.55 -17.66 21.06
CA SER A 2 -19.46 -17.27 19.98
C SER A 2 -19.09 -18.16 18.79
N GLY A 3 -20.05 -19.03 18.36
CA GLY A 3 -19.84 -19.90 17.23
C GLY A 3 -19.83 -19.06 15.96
N SER A 4 -18.69 -19.06 15.25
CA SER A 4 -18.61 -18.62 13.86
C SER A 4 -19.71 -19.31 13.06
N ALA A 5 -20.63 -18.56 12.49
CA ALA A 5 -21.63 -19.09 11.59
C ALA A 5 -20.88 -19.69 10.39
N ASP A 6 -21.06 -20.98 10.16
CA ASP A 6 -20.36 -21.78 9.13
C ASP A 6 -20.73 -21.21 7.75
N GLN A 7 -19.95 -20.25 7.26
CA GLN A 7 -20.16 -19.68 5.92
C GLN A 7 -20.01 -20.79 4.89
N PRO A 8 -20.86 -20.80 3.84
CA PRO A 8 -20.73 -21.79 2.79
C PRO A 8 -19.30 -21.75 2.20
N PRO A 9 -18.63 -22.87 1.97
CA PRO A 9 -17.24 -22.94 1.46
C PRO A 9 -17.02 -22.11 0.18
N VAL A 10 -18.04 -21.95 -0.62
CA VAL A 10 -18.03 -21.17 -1.87
C VAL A 10 -17.90 -19.66 -1.57
N ARG A 11 -18.63 -19.14 -0.58
CA ARG A 11 -18.54 -17.72 -0.19
C ARG A 11 -17.13 -17.40 0.32
N GLN A 12 -16.58 -18.24 1.18
CA GLN A 12 -15.21 -18.06 1.68
C GLN A 12 -14.17 -18.04 0.55
N LEU A 13 -14.38 -18.85 -0.50
CA LEU A 13 -13.49 -18.83 -1.66
C LEU A 13 -13.57 -17.50 -2.41
N PHE A 14 -14.78 -16.98 -2.65
CA PHE A 14 -14.96 -15.68 -3.30
C PHE A 14 -14.37 -14.54 -2.46
N ASP A 15 -14.60 -14.57 -1.14
CA ASP A 15 -14.01 -13.57 -0.23
C ASP A 15 -12.48 -13.58 -0.30
N ARG A 16 -11.87 -14.76 -0.27
CA ARG A 16 -10.41 -14.88 -0.38
C ARG A 16 -9.87 -14.33 -1.70
N VAL A 17 -10.55 -14.62 -2.81
CA VAL A 17 -10.15 -14.09 -4.13
C VAL A 17 -10.30 -12.58 -4.16
N ALA A 18 -11.43 -12.05 -3.70
CA ALA A 18 -11.69 -10.60 -3.69
C ALA A 18 -10.67 -9.84 -2.81
N ILE A 19 -10.31 -10.40 -1.66
CA ILE A 19 -9.31 -9.80 -0.76
C ILE A 19 -7.91 -9.80 -1.40
N VAL A 20 -7.51 -10.91 -2.03
CA VAL A 20 -6.23 -10.97 -2.74
C VAL A 20 -6.20 -9.97 -3.89
N ASP A 21 -7.26 -9.91 -4.69
CA ASP A 21 -7.38 -8.97 -5.81
C ASP A 21 -7.32 -7.51 -5.32
N LEU A 22 -7.97 -7.18 -4.19
CA LEU A 22 -7.93 -5.85 -3.59
C LEU A 22 -6.51 -5.44 -3.17
N THR A 23 -5.77 -6.33 -2.50
CA THR A 23 -4.38 -6.03 -2.09
C THR A 23 -3.45 -5.87 -3.29
N LEU A 24 -3.66 -6.64 -4.36
CA LEU A 24 -2.92 -6.51 -5.62
C LEU A 24 -3.31 -5.23 -6.37
N GLN A 25 -4.59 -4.85 -6.34
CA GLN A 25 -5.07 -3.58 -6.91
C GLN A 25 -4.41 -2.39 -6.21
N MET A 26 -4.35 -2.39 -4.89
CA MET A 26 -3.72 -1.33 -4.10
C MET A 26 -2.30 -1.03 -4.62
N VAL A 27 -1.42 -2.02 -4.67
CA VAL A 27 -0.03 -1.80 -5.11
C VAL A 27 0.07 -1.47 -6.60
N ARG A 28 -0.82 -2.02 -7.44
CA ARG A 28 -0.89 -1.69 -8.85
C ARG A 28 -1.29 -0.23 -9.09
N CYS A 29 -2.23 0.30 -8.29
CA CYS A 29 -2.63 1.69 -8.37
C CYS A 29 -1.47 2.63 -8.02
N VAL A 30 -0.66 2.27 -7.03
CA VAL A 30 0.57 3.00 -6.69
C VAL A 30 1.55 3.01 -7.87
N ASP A 31 1.85 1.86 -8.46
CA ASP A 31 2.79 1.74 -9.59
C ASP A 31 2.31 2.49 -10.84
N GLN A 32 1.00 2.65 -11.00
CA GLN A 32 0.38 3.32 -12.14
C GLN A 32 -0.07 4.76 -11.84
N LEU A 33 0.22 5.27 -10.64
CA LEU A 33 -0.17 6.59 -10.15
C LEU A 33 -1.69 6.86 -10.27
N GLN A 34 -2.51 5.83 -10.06
CA GLN A 34 -3.97 5.85 -10.13
C GLN A 34 -4.55 6.17 -8.74
N TRP A 35 -4.48 7.43 -8.33
CA TRP A 35 -4.75 7.85 -6.95
C TRP A 35 -6.21 7.70 -6.53
N ASP A 36 -7.16 7.98 -7.43
CA ASP A 36 -8.59 7.81 -7.13
C ASP A 36 -8.95 6.32 -6.96
N ASP A 37 -8.40 5.44 -7.78
CA ASP A 37 -8.57 4.00 -7.66
C ASP A 37 -7.86 3.45 -6.41
N LEU A 38 -6.70 4.02 -6.05
CA LEU A 38 -6.01 3.70 -4.80
C LEU A 38 -6.87 4.07 -3.59
N ARG A 39 -7.46 5.29 -3.58
CA ARG A 39 -8.35 5.75 -2.52
C ARG A 39 -9.53 4.80 -2.31
N ALA A 40 -10.10 4.27 -3.40
CA ALA A 40 -11.22 3.35 -3.34
C ALA A 40 -10.88 1.98 -2.70
N CYS A 41 -9.59 1.63 -2.56
CA CYS A 41 -9.18 0.42 -1.87
C CYS A 41 -9.33 0.51 -0.34
N PHE A 42 -9.41 1.71 0.23
CA PHE A 42 -9.39 1.97 1.66
C PHE A 42 -10.77 2.37 2.19
N ALA A 43 -11.03 2.07 3.47
CA ALA A 43 -12.09 2.70 4.25
C ALA A 43 -11.79 4.21 4.40
N ASP A 44 -12.75 4.99 4.89
CA ASP A 44 -12.56 6.44 5.08
C ASP A 44 -11.47 6.76 6.09
N ASP A 45 -11.41 5.98 7.17
CA ASP A 45 -10.36 6.03 8.19
C ASP A 45 -9.66 4.68 8.25
N LEU A 46 -8.35 4.68 8.39
CA LEU A 46 -7.54 3.47 8.49
C LEU A 46 -6.42 3.62 9.51
N VAL A 47 -5.99 2.49 10.06
CA VAL A 47 -4.80 2.41 10.92
C VAL A 47 -3.60 2.05 10.06
N VAL A 48 -2.56 2.86 10.11
CA VAL A 48 -1.32 2.66 9.37
C VAL A 48 -0.15 2.49 10.33
N ASP A 49 0.67 1.46 10.09
CA ASP A 49 1.92 1.23 10.80
C ASP A 49 3.02 0.89 9.80
N TYR A 50 4.03 1.78 9.75
CA TYR A 50 5.26 1.61 8.98
C TYR A 50 6.48 1.58 9.92
N ASP A 51 6.35 0.88 11.07
CA ASP A 51 7.23 0.87 12.22
C ASP A 51 8.73 0.81 11.88
N HIS A 52 9.13 -0.04 10.93
CA HIS A 52 10.54 -0.22 10.58
C HIS A 52 11.08 0.77 9.54
N VAL A 53 10.23 1.58 8.94
CA VAL A 53 10.63 2.57 7.93
C VAL A 53 10.59 3.99 8.47
N LEU A 54 9.59 4.32 9.29
CA LEU A 54 9.38 5.66 9.82
C LEU A 54 9.55 5.76 11.34
N GLY A 55 9.62 4.62 12.06
CA GLY A 55 9.83 4.58 13.51
C GLY A 55 8.68 5.19 14.31
N ASN A 56 7.47 5.14 13.77
CA ASN A 56 6.27 5.68 14.38
C ASN A 56 5.40 4.57 14.99
N GLU A 57 4.63 4.93 16.02
CA GLU A 57 3.55 4.08 16.53
C GLU A 57 2.41 3.99 15.50
N PRO A 58 1.60 2.91 15.51
CA PRO A 58 0.40 2.82 14.69
C PRO A 58 -0.45 4.08 14.81
N THR A 59 -0.83 4.66 13.69
CA THR A 59 -1.52 5.94 13.63
C THR A 59 -2.82 5.79 12.84
N GLU A 60 -3.89 6.35 13.38
CA GLU A 60 -5.16 6.49 12.66
C GLU A 60 -5.08 7.72 11.75
N VAL A 61 -5.38 7.53 10.47
CA VAL A 61 -5.33 8.57 9.44
C VAL A 61 -6.54 8.46 8.52
N SER A 62 -6.94 9.56 7.91
CA SER A 62 -7.92 9.48 6.82
C SER A 62 -7.27 8.86 5.57
N ALA A 63 -8.06 8.15 4.78
CA ALA A 63 -7.56 7.57 3.53
C ALA A 63 -7.10 8.64 2.54
N ASP A 64 -7.71 9.84 2.56
CA ASP A 64 -7.31 10.95 1.70
C ASP A 64 -5.90 11.45 2.06
N GLU A 65 -5.61 11.64 3.36
CA GLU A 65 -4.27 12.02 3.84
C GLU A 65 -3.23 10.93 3.53
N PHE A 66 -3.60 9.67 3.70
CA PHE A 66 -2.71 8.55 3.43
C PHE A 66 -2.36 8.44 1.94
N VAL A 67 -3.34 8.55 1.05
CA VAL A 67 -3.13 8.52 -0.40
C VAL A 67 -2.32 9.73 -0.85
N GLU A 68 -2.56 10.92 -0.28
CA GLU A 68 -1.78 12.10 -0.62
C GLU A 68 -0.31 11.95 -0.19
N HIS A 69 -0.05 11.40 0.99
CA HIS A 69 1.31 11.08 1.42
C HIS A 69 2.02 10.12 0.45
N TRP A 70 1.32 9.08 -0.03
CA TRP A 70 1.89 8.18 -1.04
C TRP A 70 2.13 8.89 -2.38
N ARG A 71 1.20 9.76 -2.78
CA ARG A 71 1.38 10.59 -3.99
C ARG A 71 2.65 11.43 -3.90
N GLU A 72 2.86 12.10 -2.78
CA GLU A 72 4.05 12.91 -2.54
C GLU A 72 5.34 12.11 -2.66
N THR A 73 5.39 10.97 -1.99
CA THR A 73 6.59 10.13 -1.92
C THR A 73 6.90 9.43 -3.25
N VAL A 74 5.86 8.92 -3.94
CA VAL A 74 6.05 8.00 -5.08
C VAL A 74 6.10 8.72 -6.42
N SER A 75 5.39 9.85 -6.59
CA SER A 75 5.30 10.54 -7.90
C SER A 75 6.63 11.07 -8.43
N GLY A 76 7.61 11.27 -7.56
CA GLY A 76 8.94 11.74 -7.97
C GLY A 76 9.82 10.65 -8.60
N PHE A 77 9.49 9.37 -8.43
CA PHE A 77 10.20 8.28 -9.09
C PHE A 77 9.84 8.20 -10.58
N GLU A 78 10.77 7.73 -11.40
CA GLU A 78 10.52 7.45 -12.82
C GLU A 78 9.61 6.21 -12.98
N ALA A 79 9.78 5.23 -12.10
CA ALA A 79 8.94 4.04 -12.02
C ALA A 79 9.03 3.40 -10.64
N THR A 80 7.94 2.81 -10.19
CA THR A 80 7.92 1.87 -9.07
C THR A 80 7.38 0.53 -9.51
N HIS A 81 7.74 -0.51 -8.79
CA HIS A 81 7.25 -1.86 -9.06
C HIS A 81 7.10 -2.64 -7.77
N HIS A 82 5.86 -2.91 -7.40
CA HIS A 82 5.52 -3.68 -6.21
C HIS A 82 5.10 -5.10 -6.58
N LEU A 83 5.68 -6.07 -5.89
CA LEU A 83 5.32 -7.48 -5.98
C LEU A 83 4.74 -7.92 -4.64
N LEU A 84 3.52 -8.48 -4.65
CA LEU A 84 2.96 -9.17 -3.49
C LEU A 84 2.90 -10.67 -3.76
N THR A 85 3.31 -11.47 -2.77
CA THR A 85 3.35 -12.92 -2.87
C THR A 85 2.93 -13.59 -1.55
N ASN A 86 2.71 -14.90 -1.58
CA ASN A 86 2.48 -15.73 -0.39
C ASN A 86 1.26 -15.26 0.45
N HIS A 87 0.21 -14.79 -0.23
CA HIS A 87 -1.00 -14.34 0.45
C HIS A 87 -1.60 -15.44 1.32
N ARG A 88 -1.92 -15.06 2.54
CA ARG A 88 -2.73 -15.85 3.45
C ARG A 88 -3.90 -15.01 3.93
N VAL A 89 -5.11 -15.49 3.72
CA VAL A 89 -6.35 -14.80 4.08
C VAL A 89 -7.10 -15.64 5.10
N ASP A 90 -7.47 -15.02 6.20
CA ASP A 90 -8.34 -15.56 7.23
C ASP A 90 -9.58 -14.65 7.32
N VAL A 91 -10.78 -15.21 7.05
CA VAL A 91 -12.06 -14.46 7.02
C VAL A 91 -12.91 -14.91 8.20
N ASP A 92 -13.44 -13.95 8.95
CA ASP A 92 -14.38 -14.14 10.06
C ASP A 92 -15.60 -13.20 9.85
N ASP A 93 -16.64 -13.72 9.27
CA ASP A 93 -17.90 -13.02 8.88
C ASP A 93 -17.62 -11.78 7.99
N ASP A 94 -17.70 -10.59 8.55
CA ASP A 94 -17.53 -9.32 7.86
C ASP A 94 -16.16 -8.66 8.11
N GLU A 95 -15.27 -9.37 8.79
CA GLU A 95 -13.89 -8.97 9.02
C GLU A 95 -12.93 -9.98 8.38
N ALA A 96 -11.75 -9.52 7.97
CA ALA A 96 -10.71 -10.40 7.47
C ALA A 96 -9.31 -9.87 7.80
N VAL A 97 -8.37 -10.79 7.86
CA VAL A 97 -6.94 -10.50 7.92
C VAL A 97 -6.26 -11.13 6.70
N CYS A 98 -5.50 -10.33 5.97
CA CYS A 98 -4.64 -10.81 4.90
C CYS A 98 -3.19 -10.49 5.22
N THR A 99 -2.29 -11.46 5.03
CA THR A 99 -0.86 -11.23 5.08
C THR A 99 -0.24 -11.59 3.73
N ALA A 100 0.76 -10.83 3.32
CA ALA A 100 1.50 -11.07 2.07
C ALA A 100 2.96 -10.66 2.23
N TYR A 101 3.87 -11.31 1.53
CA TYR A 101 5.22 -10.81 1.36
C TYR A 101 5.24 -9.76 0.26
N PHE A 102 6.08 -8.75 0.43
CA PHE A 102 6.26 -7.73 -0.60
C PHE A 102 7.72 -7.57 -0.98
N GLN A 103 7.92 -7.12 -2.21
CA GLN A 103 9.14 -6.50 -2.68
C GLN A 103 8.76 -5.25 -3.47
N ALA A 104 9.29 -4.11 -3.07
CA ALA A 104 9.06 -2.82 -3.71
C ALA A 104 10.36 -2.32 -4.33
N GLN A 105 10.35 -2.00 -5.61
CA GLN A 105 11.46 -1.42 -6.33
C GLN A 105 11.12 -0.01 -6.76
N HIS A 106 12.06 0.91 -6.53
CA HIS A 106 11.92 2.34 -6.83
C HIS A 106 13.06 2.74 -7.75
N PHE A 107 12.72 3.16 -8.96
CA PHE A 107 13.69 3.57 -9.97
C PHE A 107 13.70 5.08 -10.13
N TYR A 108 14.88 5.66 -9.96
CA TYR A 108 15.16 7.07 -10.20
C TYR A 108 16.45 7.18 -10.99
N PRO A 109 16.46 7.76 -12.23
CA PRO A 109 17.65 7.80 -13.07
C PRO A 109 18.71 8.74 -12.47
N GLU A 110 19.78 8.17 -11.95
CA GLU A 110 20.94 8.89 -11.44
C GLU A 110 22.10 8.82 -12.44
N LYS A 111 22.85 9.94 -12.55
CA LYS A 111 24.02 10.00 -13.43
C LYS A 111 25.23 9.29 -12.85
N CYS A 112 25.30 9.16 -11.53
CA CYS A 112 26.38 8.52 -10.80
C CYS A 112 25.79 7.79 -9.58
N GLY A 113 26.05 6.49 -9.47
CA GLY A 113 25.53 5.65 -8.40
C GLY A 113 24.39 4.76 -8.86
N ASP A 114 23.80 4.05 -7.90
CA ASP A 114 22.68 3.16 -8.18
C ASP A 114 21.40 3.96 -8.39
N SER A 115 20.70 3.65 -9.46
CA SER A 115 19.40 4.23 -9.82
C SER A 115 18.21 3.43 -9.26
N LEU A 116 18.48 2.41 -8.44
CA LEU A 116 17.47 1.52 -7.89
C LEU A 116 17.59 1.47 -6.36
N TRP A 117 16.45 1.53 -5.71
CA TRP A 117 16.30 1.19 -4.30
C TRP A 117 15.21 0.12 -4.18
N THR A 118 15.52 -0.95 -3.45
CA THR A 118 14.64 -2.10 -3.26
C THR A 118 14.41 -2.32 -1.77
N LEU A 119 13.15 -2.51 -1.41
CA LEU A 119 12.70 -2.84 -0.06
C LEU A 119 11.92 -4.13 -0.08
N GLY A 120 12.12 -5.00 0.91
CA GLY A 120 11.38 -6.24 1.03
C GLY A 120 10.96 -6.54 2.45
N GLY A 121 9.80 -7.18 2.59
CA GLY A 121 9.22 -7.49 3.88
C GLY A 121 7.87 -8.16 3.77
N HIS A 122 6.98 -7.85 4.68
CA HIS A 122 5.60 -8.32 4.65
C HIS A 122 4.61 -7.23 5.05
N TYR A 123 3.42 -7.33 4.46
CA TYR A 123 2.24 -6.58 4.84
C TYR A 123 1.30 -7.44 5.69
N ARG A 124 0.59 -6.79 6.62
CA ARG A 124 -0.63 -7.27 7.22
C ARG A 124 -1.73 -6.25 6.92
N PHE A 125 -2.82 -6.74 6.38
CA PHE A 125 -4.02 -5.98 6.09
C PHE A 125 -5.13 -6.43 7.04
N GLY A 126 -5.79 -5.48 7.71
CA GLY A 126 -7.10 -5.65 8.30
C GLY A 126 -8.14 -5.14 7.31
N LEU A 127 -9.21 -5.91 7.10
CA LEU A 127 -10.22 -5.59 6.10
C LEU A 127 -11.62 -5.71 6.69
N GLY A 128 -12.48 -4.77 6.33
CA GLY A 128 -13.89 -4.74 6.61
C GLY A 128 -14.72 -4.99 5.35
N ARG A 129 -15.88 -5.65 5.53
CA ARG A 129 -16.85 -5.87 4.46
C ARG A 129 -17.83 -4.71 4.39
N THR A 130 -18.09 -4.23 3.18
CA THR A 130 -19.10 -3.22 2.87
C THR A 130 -20.19 -3.80 1.95
N GLU A 131 -21.19 -3.00 1.59
CA GLU A 131 -22.20 -3.36 0.60
C GLU A 131 -21.57 -3.55 -0.80
N ASP A 132 -20.47 -2.85 -1.08
CA ASP A 132 -19.78 -2.87 -2.39
C ASP A 132 -18.61 -3.87 -2.45
N GLY A 133 -18.26 -4.51 -1.33
CA GLY A 133 -17.16 -5.47 -1.27
C GLY A 133 -16.29 -5.32 -0.04
N TRP A 134 -15.00 -5.59 -0.16
CA TRP A 134 -14.02 -5.44 0.91
C TRP A 134 -13.26 -4.12 0.80
N GLN A 135 -12.91 -3.51 1.95
CA GLN A 135 -12.02 -2.36 2.05
C GLN A 135 -10.93 -2.60 3.08
N ILE A 136 -9.78 -1.96 2.88
CA ILE A 136 -8.65 -2.01 3.81
C ILE A 136 -8.90 -0.97 4.91
N GLU A 137 -8.93 -1.43 6.15
CA GLU A 137 -9.09 -0.62 7.37
C GLU A 137 -7.80 -0.52 8.18
N GLU A 138 -6.86 -1.45 7.95
CA GLU A 138 -5.55 -1.46 8.61
C GLU A 138 -4.48 -1.88 7.61
N LEU A 139 -3.36 -1.18 7.59
CA LEU A 139 -2.19 -1.48 6.77
C LEU A 139 -0.92 -1.40 7.61
N ILE A 140 -0.37 -2.57 7.94
CA ILE A 140 0.90 -2.69 8.67
C ILE A 140 1.98 -3.18 7.72
N MET A 141 3.07 -2.41 7.59
CA MET A 141 4.22 -2.76 6.80
C MET A 141 5.43 -3.05 7.68
N THR A 142 5.96 -4.25 7.60
CA THR A 142 7.21 -4.63 8.27
C THR A 142 8.31 -4.81 7.24
N GLY A 143 9.25 -3.88 7.17
CA GLY A 143 10.47 -3.99 6.36
C GLY A 143 11.46 -4.96 7.00
N LEU A 144 11.94 -5.92 6.22
CA LEU A 144 12.91 -6.92 6.69
C LEU A 144 14.32 -6.68 6.14
N TRP A 145 14.41 -6.13 4.96
CA TRP A 145 15.68 -5.83 4.29
C TRP A 145 15.49 -4.72 3.25
N ALA A 146 16.57 -4.04 2.96
CA ALA A 146 16.65 -3.08 1.87
C ALA A 146 18.00 -3.22 1.16
N ASP A 147 18.06 -2.86 -0.12
CA ASP A 147 19.26 -2.88 -0.95
C ASP A 147 19.22 -1.74 -1.97
N GLY A 148 20.41 -1.31 -2.42
CA GLY A 148 20.55 -0.20 -3.37
C GLY A 148 20.61 1.17 -2.69
N ASN A 149 20.19 2.21 -3.38
CA ASN A 149 20.38 3.59 -2.97
C ASN A 149 19.16 4.17 -2.26
N GLN A 150 19.13 4.15 -0.93
CA GLN A 150 18.02 4.70 -0.15
C GLN A 150 17.87 6.24 -0.26
N PHE A 151 18.90 6.97 -0.68
CA PHE A 151 18.82 8.43 -0.87
C PHE A 151 17.94 8.84 -2.05
N LEU A 152 17.50 7.87 -2.86
CA LEU A 152 16.56 8.14 -3.95
C LEU A 152 15.18 8.59 -3.46
N LEU A 153 14.80 8.27 -2.22
CA LEU A 153 13.58 8.80 -1.59
C LEU A 153 13.63 10.32 -1.47
N GLU A 154 14.72 10.88 -0.92
CA GLU A 154 14.89 12.33 -0.79
C GLU A 154 14.88 13.01 -2.17
N ARG A 155 15.48 12.37 -3.18
CA ARG A 155 15.48 12.86 -4.57
C ARG A 155 14.11 12.86 -5.20
N ALA A 156 13.33 11.82 -4.95
CA ALA A 156 11.98 11.71 -5.46
C ALA A 156 11.06 12.78 -4.82
N ASP A 157 11.17 12.99 -3.53
CA ASP A 157 10.46 14.05 -2.80
C ASP A 157 10.78 15.44 -3.36
N GLU A 158 12.05 15.77 -3.54
CA GLU A 158 12.50 17.06 -4.12
C GLU A 158 11.89 17.26 -5.52
N ARG A 159 11.86 16.21 -6.35
CA ARG A 159 11.28 16.27 -7.71
C ARG A 159 9.77 16.43 -7.67
N SER A 160 9.07 15.68 -6.83
CA SER A 160 7.62 15.77 -6.67
C SER A 160 7.19 17.17 -6.24
N MET A 161 7.90 17.79 -5.28
CA MET A 161 7.66 19.17 -4.86
C MET A 161 7.89 20.19 -5.99
N ALA A 162 8.97 20.06 -6.74
CA ALA A 162 9.30 20.97 -7.84
C ALA A 162 8.26 20.90 -8.98
N ASP A 163 7.76 19.71 -9.29
CA ASP A 163 6.73 19.52 -10.31
C ASP A 163 5.39 20.14 -9.88
N ARG A 164 5.02 20.10 -8.60
CA ARG A 164 3.83 20.77 -8.03
C ARG A 164 3.93 22.28 -8.10
N GLU A 165 5.06 22.85 -7.64
CA GLU A 165 5.29 24.31 -7.71
C GLU A 165 5.19 24.82 -9.15
N THR A 166 5.58 24.01 -10.12
CA THR A 166 5.50 24.37 -11.54
C THR A 166 4.06 24.36 -12.05
N LEU A 167 3.22 23.45 -11.58
CA LEU A 167 1.80 23.37 -11.93
C LEU A 167 1.01 24.54 -11.33
N ASP A 168 1.24 24.90 -10.08
CA ASP A 168 0.59 26.01 -9.38
C ASP A 168 0.90 27.40 -10.00
N LEU A 169 2.00 27.52 -10.73
CA LEU A 169 2.38 28.76 -11.40
C LEU A 169 1.73 28.93 -12.80
N VAL A 170 1.03 27.92 -13.30
CA VAL A 170 0.42 27.90 -14.65
C VAL A 170 -1.10 28.08 -14.59
N GLU A 171 -1.71 28.03 -13.41
CA GLU A 171 -3.14 28.37 -13.17
C GLU A 171 -3.28 29.86 -12.79
#